data_47f30b1b670696651da0a64cbc212fe8
#
_entry.id   47f30b1b670696651da0a64cbc212fe8
#
_cell.length_a   1.000
_cell.length_b   1.000
_cell.length_c   1.000
_cell.angle_alpha   90.00
_cell.angle_beta   90.00
_cell.angle_gamma   90.00
#
_symmetry.space_group_name_H-M   'P 1'
#
loop_
_entity.id
_entity.type
_entity.pdbx_description
1 polymer ?
#
loop_
_entity_poly.entity_id
_entity_poly.type
_entity_poly.pdbx_seq_one_letter_code
_entity_poly.pdbx_strand_id
1 'polypeptide(L)'
;MKVRIKFRKQGNMKFIGHLDIMRYFQKVMRRADVDIRYSEGFSPHQIMSFAAPLGVGLTSNGEYMDIEVLSTDDSKTMVRRMNETMVEGMEVVSYRQLDDSSKNAMSIVAAADYTLTFRPGKEPEDLDGFFQKLEAFYHQDQILITKPTKKGERQVDLKPLIYQMYRTEDAVFMQVSTGSSNNIKPELVMEAFYHSLGEEYPPFAMQIQREEVYADLGDENERKLMPLEALGEDIE
;
A
#
# COMPACT_ATOMS: atom_id res chain seq x y z
N MET A 1 -23.32 7.50 6.15
CA MET A 1 -22.13 7.33 7.00
C MET A 1 -20.96 6.88 6.14
N LYS A 2 -19.78 7.47 6.32
CA LYS A 2 -18.54 7.02 5.67
C LYS A 2 -17.80 6.03 6.57
N VAL A 3 -17.25 4.99 5.98
CA VAL A 3 -16.51 3.94 6.70
C VAL A 3 -15.20 3.65 5.97
N ARG A 4 -14.12 3.51 6.73
CA ARG A 4 -12.82 3.03 6.24
C ARG A 4 -12.59 1.60 6.70
N ILE A 5 -12.24 0.75 5.76
CA ILE A 5 -11.96 -0.66 5.98
C ILE A 5 -10.48 -0.90 5.70
N LYS A 6 -9.77 -1.47 6.68
CA LYS A 6 -8.43 -2.03 6.49
C LYS A 6 -8.55 -3.51 6.18
N PHE A 7 -7.77 -4.00 5.22
CA PHE A 7 -7.75 -5.41 4.86
C PHE A 7 -6.35 -5.89 4.48
N ARG A 8 -6.14 -7.20 4.58
CA ARG A 8 -4.92 -7.89 4.17
C ARG A 8 -5.13 -8.60 2.85
N LYS A 9 -4.03 -8.74 2.10
CA LYS A 9 -3.95 -9.49 0.84
C LYS A 9 -2.71 -10.38 0.88
N GLN A 10 -2.90 -11.68 1.05
CA GLN A 10 -1.83 -12.64 1.31
C GLN A 10 -1.90 -13.85 0.35
N GLY A 11 -0.87 -14.69 0.40
CA GLY A 11 -0.83 -15.94 -0.33
C GLY A 11 -1.07 -15.79 -1.84
N ASN A 12 -1.91 -16.64 -2.41
CA ASN A 12 -2.22 -16.63 -3.84
C ASN A 12 -3.03 -15.41 -4.28
N MET A 13 -3.65 -14.69 -3.35
CA MET A 13 -4.37 -13.45 -3.67
C MET A 13 -3.44 -12.35 -4.18
N LYS A 14 -2.12 -12.45 -3.99
CA LYS A 14 -1.14 -11.53 -4.59
C LYS A 14 -1.21 -11.47 -6.13
N PHE A 15 -1.70 -12.52 -6.78
CA PHE A 15 -1.81 -12.57 -8.24
C PHE A 15 -3.09 -11.93 -8.79
N ILE A 16 -3.99 -11.48 -7.93
CA ILE A 16 -5.25 -10.84 -8.30
C ILE A 16 -5.04 -9.33 -8.50
N GLY A 17 -5.42 -8.82 -9.67
CA GLY A 17 -5.31 -7.42 -10.03
C GLY A 17 -6.37 -6.53 -9.36
N HIS A 18 -6.14 -5.22 -9.38
CA HIS A 18 -7.01 -4.24 -8.70
C HIS A 18 -8.49 -4.33 -9.11
N LEU A 19 -8.78 -4.46 -10.41
CA LEU A 19 -10.18 -4.54 -10.88
C LEU A 19 -10.90 -5.79 -10.37
N ASP A 20 -10.18 -6.89 -10.23
CA ASP A 20 -10.76 -8.13 -9.70
C ASP A 20 -10.91 -8.06 -8.17
N ILE A 21 -9.99 -7.41 -7.45
CA ILE A 21 -10.16 -7.09 -6.02
C ILE A 21 -11.40 -6.22 -5.80
N MET A 22 -11.62 -5.21 -6.63
CA MET A 22 -12.83 -4.37 -6.55
C MET A 22 -14.10 -5.20 -6.75
N ARG A 23 -14.14 -6.05 -7.79
CA ARG A 23 -15.28 -6.96 -8.05
C ARG A 23 -15.47 -7.98 -6.93
N TYR A 24 -14.37 -8.45 -6.33
CA TYR A 24 -14.39 -9.34 -5.19
C TYR A 24 -15.07 -8.68 -3.99
N PHE A 25 -14.66 -7.47 -3.61
CA PHE A 25 -15.28 -6.74 -2.50
C PHE A 25 -16.74 -6.37 -2.77
N GLN A 26 -17.11 -6.05 -4.00
CA GLN A 26 -18.53 -5.85 -4.36
C GLN A 26 -19.40 -7.11 -4.07
N LYS A 27 -18.82 -8.31 -4.21
CA LYS A 27 -19.50 -9.56 -3.84
C LYS A 27 -19.49 -9.77 -2.32
N VAL A 28 -18.39 -9.42 -1.64
CA VAL A 28 -18.30 -9.48 -0.17
C VAL A 28 -19.36 -8.60 0.48
N MET A 29 -19.53 -7.35 0.02
CA MET A 29 -20.57 -6.45 0.54
C MET A 29 -21.96 -7.10 0.48
N ARG A 30 -22.30 -7.73 -0.64
CA ARG A 30 -23.60 -8.41 -0.80
C ARG A 30 -23.73 -9.68 0.04
N ARG A 31 -22.67 -10.49 0.18
CA ARG A 31 -22.69 -11.75 0.95
C ARG A 31 -22.71 -11.50 2.45
N ALA A 32 -22.02 -10.46 2.89
CA ALA A 32 -21.96 -10.05 4.28
C ALA A 32 -23.14 -9.14 4.68
N ASP A 33 -24.09 -8.95 3.78
CA ASP A 33 -25.29 -8.11 4.00
C ASP A 33 -24.92 -6.71 4.52
N VAL A 34 -23.92 -6.07 3.89
CA VAL A 34 -23.53 -4.69 4.18
C VAL A 34 -24.53 -3.77 3.49
N ASP A 35 -25.19 -2.89 4.25
CA ASP A 35 -26.13 -1.90 3.71
C ASP A 35 -25.38 -0.75 3.02
N ILE A 36 -24.64 -1.12 1.95
CA ILE A 36 -23.79 -0.20 1.20
C ILE A 36 -24.64 0.74 0.33
N ARG A 37 -24.31 2.03 0.36
CA ARG A 37 -24.94 3.04 -0.48
C ARG A 37 -24.54 2.88 -1.95
N TYR A 38 -25.50 3.09 -2.83
CA TYR A 38 -25.30 3.13 -4.28
C TYR A 38 -25.27 4.57 -4.80
N SER A 39 -24.52 4.79 -5.86
CA SER A 39 -24.54 6.06 -6.59
C SER A 39 -25.89 6.31 -7.23
N GLU A 40 -26.21 7.59 -7.45
CA GLU A 40 -27.39 8.00 -8.17
C GLU A 40 -27.19 7.91 -9.69
N GLY A 41 -28.28 7.91 -10.47
CA GLY A 41 -28.26 7.96 -11.93
C GLY A 41 -28.64 6.64 -12.61
N PHE A 42 -28.36 6.54 -13.91
CA PHE A 42 -28.82 5.44 -14.77
C PHE A 42 -28.06 4.12 -14.58
N SER A 43 -26.89 4.13 -13.97
CA SER A 43 -26.07 2.95 -13.71
C SER A 43 -25.56 2.93 -12.27
N PRO A 44 -26.44 2.64 -11.29
CA PRO A 44 -26.06 2.66 -9.88
C PRO A 44 -24.96 1.63 -9.59
N HIS A 45 -23.94 2.06 -8.86
CA HIS A 45 -22.87 1.21 -8.38
C HIS A 45 -22.60 1.47 -6.90
N GLN A 46 -22.07 0.47 -6.20
CA GLN A 46 -21.69 0.60 -4.79
C GLN A 46 -20.66 1.73 -4.63
N ILE A 47 -20.90 2.64 -3.69
CA ILE A 47 -19.95 3.71 -3.38
C ILE A 47 -18.79 3.11 -2.60
N MET A 48 -17.69 2.87 -3.32
CA MET A 48 -16.49 2.21 -2.82
C MET A 48 -15.26 2.77 -3.53
N SER A 49 -14.21 3.12 -2.79
CA SER A 49 -12.95 3.59 -3.37
C SER A 49 -11.76 3.04 -2.59
N PHE A 50 -10.71 2.61 -3.31
CA PHE A 50 -9.48 2.08 -2.72
C PHE A 50 -8.44 3.19 -2.59
N ALA A 51 -7.68 3.17 -1.50
CA ALA A 51 -6.69 4.20 -1.19
C ALA A 51 -5.51 4.22 -2.16
N ALA A 52 -4.81 3.10 -2.26
CA ALA A 52 -3.62 2.95 -3.11
C ALA A 52 -3.57 1.52 -3.66
N PRO A 53 -4.08 1.28 -4.88
CA PRO A 53 -4.08 -0.05 -5.47
C PRO A 53 -2.71 -0.73 -5.44
N LEU A 54 -2.67 -1.97 -4.94
CA LEU A 54 -1.46 -2.77 -4.88
C LEU A 54 -1.18 -3.46 -6.23
N GLY A 55 0.09 -3.48 -6.64
CA GLY A 55 0.52 -4.21 -7.82
C GLY A 55 0.30 -5.72 -7.72
N VAL A 56 0.22 -6.39 -8.87
CA VAL A 56 0.19 -7.85 -8.95
C VAL A 56 1.54 -8.40 -8.50
N GLY A 57 1.52 -9.50 -7.74
CA GLY A 57 2.71 -10.15 -7.20
C GLY A 57 3.11 -9.69 -5.79
N LEU A 58 2.48 -8.64 -5.27
CA LEU A 58 2.74 -8.10 -3.93
C LEU A 58 1.70 -8.61 -2.93
N THR A 59 2.15 -8.84 -1.70
CA THR A 59 1.31 -9.07 -0.52
C THR A 59 1.14 -7.79 0.29
N SER A 60 0.14 -7.72 1.16
CA SER A 60 -0.07 -6.56 2.02
C SER A 60 -0.73 -6.93 3.34
N ASN A 61 -0.29 -6.25 4.41
CA ASN A 61 -0.92 -6.22 5.73
C ASN A 61 -1.81 -4.99 5.94
N GLY A 62 -1.69 -3.98 5.08
CA GLY A 62 -2.36 -2.69 5.21
C GLY A 62 -2.87 -2.14 3.87
N GLU A 63 -3.99 -2.68 3.38
CA GLU A 63 -4.75 -2.12 2.28
C GLU A 63 -5.98 -1.41 2.83
N TYR A 64 -6.42 -0.35 2.14
CA TYR A 64 -7.56 0.44 2.59
C TYR A 64 -8.57 0.68 1.48
N MET A 65 -9.83 0.68 1.88
CA MET A 65 -10.92 1.20 1.06
C MET A 65 -11.91 2.00 1.91
N ASP A 66 -12.47 3.03 1.32
CA ASP A 66 -13.58 3.80 1.88
C ASP A 66 -14.89 3.38 1.21
N ILE A 67 -15.93 3.20 1.99
CA ILE A 67 -17.31 2.92 1.54
C ILE A 67 -18.28 3.92 2.17
N GLU A 68 -19.45 4.04 1.57
CA GLU A 68 -20.60 4.68 2.21
C GLU A 68 -21.67 3.65 2.53
N VAL A 69 -22.19 3.69 3.75
CA VAL A 69 -23.28 2.81 4.21
C VAL A 69 -24.49 3.63 4.62
N LEU A 70 -25.70 3.05 4.47
CA LEU A 70 -26.95 3.64 4.93
C LEU A 70 -27.17 3.33 6.40
N SER A 71 -26.92 2.09 6.81
CA SER A 71 -26.91 1.62 8.20
C SER A 71 -25.78 0.60 8.41
N THR A 72 -25.40 0.34 9.66
CA THR A 72 -24.35 -0.63 10.00
C THR A 72 -24.50 -1.12 11.43
N ASP A 73 -23.98 -2.31 11.70
CA ASP A 73 -23.73 -2.82 13.04
C ASP A 73 -22.39 -2.30 13.58
N ASP A 74 -22.02 -2.68 14.81
CA ASP A 74 -20.74 -2.32 15.41
C ASP A 74 -19.54 -2.88 14.63
N SER A 75 -18.37 -2.28 14.83
CA SER A 75 -17.14 -2.61 14.09
C SER A 75 -16.75 -4.09 14.18
N LYS A 76 -16.85 -4.69 15.36
CA LYS A 76 -16.48 -6.12 15.58
C LYS A 76 -17.41 -7.07 14.85
N THR A 77 -18.71 -6.79 14.90
CA THR A 77 -19.73 -7.56 14.17
C THR A 77 -19.51 -7.47 12.68
N MET A 78 -19.23 -6.27 12.15
CA MET A 78 -18.98 -6.08 10.73
C MET A 78 -17.71 -6.78 10.25
N VAL A 79 -16.59 -6.67 10.98
CA VAL A 79 -15.33 -7.38 10.69
C VAL A 79 -15.56 -8.89 10.66
N ARG A 80 -16.21 -9.47 11.68
CA ARG A 80 -16.53 -10.89 11.73
C ARG A 80 -17.39 -11.33 10.54
N ARG A 81 -18.50 -10.62 10.28
CA ARG A 81 -19.47 -10.95 9.22
C ARG A 81 -18.85 -10.86 7.83
N MET A 82 -17.99 -9.88 7.58
CA MET A 82 -17.25 -9.79 6.32
C MET A 82 -16.25 -10.95 6.16
N ASN A 83 -15.47 -11.27 7.21
CA ASN A 83 -14.49 -12.34 7.18
C ASN A 83 -15.10 -13.74 6.98
N GLU A 84 -16.32 -14.00 7.47
CA GLU A 84 -17.07 -15.24 7.21
C GLU A 84 -17.38 -15.46 5.71
N THR A 85 -17.33 -14.41 4.90
CA THR A 85 -17.57 -14.48 3.44
C THR A 85 -16.31 -14.45 2.60
N MET A 86 -15.14 -14.27 3.23
CA MET A 86 -13.87 -14.13 2.53
C MET A 86 -13.20 -15.45 2.20
N VAL A 87 -12.39 -15.42 1.14
CA VAL A 87 -11.53 -16.54 0.76
C VAL A 87 -10.20 -16.46 1.50
N GLU A 88 -9.51 -17.60 1.60
CA GLU A 88 -8.14 -17.65 2.12
C GLU A 88 -7.23 -16.62 1.46
N GLY A 89 -6.44 -15.91 2.24
CA GLY A 89 -5.55 -14.85 1.78
C GLY A 89 -6.18 -13.44 1.70
N MET A 90 -7.47 -13.32 2.03
CA MET A 90 -8.13 -12.02 2.21
C MET A 90 -8.74 -11.93 3.61
N GLU A 91 -8.48 -10.82 4.31
CA GLU A 91 -8.96 -10.61 5.68
C GLU A 91 -9.27 -9.14 5.91
N VAL A 92 -10.44 -8.82 6.44
CA VAL A 92 -10.75 -7.49 7.00
C VAL A 92 -10.16 -7.40 8.40
N VAL A 93 -9.36 -6.36 8.64
CA VAL A 93 -8.67 -6.13 9.92
C VAL A 93 -9.43 -5.12 10.78
N SER A 94 -9.92 -4.05 10.17
CA SER A 94 -10.69 -3.03 10.88
C SER A 94 -11.81 -2.48 9.99
N TYR A 95 -12.85 -1.96 10.66
CA TYR A 95 -14.01 -1.31 10.06
C TYR A 95 -14.34 -0.11 10.91
N ARG A 96 -14.00 1.10 10.44
CA ARG A 96 -14.05 2.31 11.25
C ARG A 96 -14.88 3.41 10.62
N GLN A 97 -15.69 4.05 11.42
CA GLN A 97 -16.42 5.24 11.03
C GLN A 97 -15.47 6.40 10.80
N LEU A 98 -15.69 7.15 9.74
CA LEU A 98 -15.04 8.42 9.46
C LEU A 98 -15.98 9.57 9.76
N ASP A 99 -15.42 10.72 10.15
CA ASP A 99 -16.16 11.98 10.16
C ASP A 99 -16.69 12.31 8.76
N ASP A 100 -17.87 12.91 8.67
CA ASP A 100 -18.50 13.25 7.38
C ASP A 100 -17.65 14.22 6.54
N SER A 101 -16.84 15.07 7.19
CA SER A 101 -15.89 15.97 6.54
C SER A 101 -14.61 15.29 6.05
N SER A 102 -14.38 14.02 6.42
CA SER A 102 -13.17 13.28 6.05
C SER A 102 -13.00 13.19 4.54
N LYS A 103 -11.77 13.46 4.09
CA LYS A 103 -11.37 13.27 2.71
C LYS A 103 -11.26 11.78 2.39
N ASN A 104 -11.55 11.43 1.15
CA ASN A 104 -11.36 10.07 0.63
C ASN A 104 -9.91 9.62 0.79
N ALA A 105 -9.70 8.34 1.18
CA ALA A 105 -8.40 7.75 1.41
C ALA A 105 -7.43 7.95 0.22
N MET A 106 -7.89 7.75 -1.02
CA MET A 106 -7.08 7.92 -2.23
C MET A 106 -6.47 9.32 -2.34
N SER A 107 -7.15 10.36 -1.85
CA SER A 107 -6.70 11.74 -1.94
C SER A 107 -5.70 12.16 -0.86
N ILE A 108 -5.58 11.37 0.22
CA ILE A 108 -4.75 11.69 1.39
C ILE A 108 -3.56 10.75 1.56
N VAL A 109 -3.43 9.70 0.75
CA VAL A 109 -2.26 8.82 0.77
C VAL A 109 -0.99 9.62 0.49
N ALA A 110 -0.01 9.50 1.37
CA ALA A 110 1.27 10.20 1.32
C ALA A 110 2.50 9.29 1.41
N ALA A 111 2.38 8.16 2.13
CA ALA A 111 3.47 7.22 2.32
C ALA A 111 2.97 5.78 2.44
N ALA A 112 3.88 4.84 2.24
CA ALA A 112 3.65 3.44 2.55
C ALA A 112 4.94 2.76 3.02
N ASP A 113 4.77 1.79 3.92
CA ASP A 113 5.84 0.94 4.42
C ASP A 113 5.86 -0.37 3.66
N TYR A 114 7.07 -0.86 3.41
CA TYR A 114 7.31 -2.12 2.73
C TYR A 114 8.41 -2.93 3.41
N THR A 115 8.21 -4.25 3.43
CA THR A 115 9.24 -5.24 3.74
C THR A 115 9.58 -6.02 2.47
N LEU A 116 10.86 -6.07 2.12
CA LEU A 116 11.39 -6.79 0.97
C LEU A 116 12.26 -7.95 1.47
N THR A 117 11.85 -9.18 1.19
CA THR A 117 12.60 -10.40 1.54
C THR A 117 13.09 -11.09 0.30
N PHE A 118 14.30 -11.63 0.32
CA PHE A 118 14.78 -12.45 -0.78
C PHE A 118 13.92 -13.70 -0.94
N ARG A 119 13.65 -14.07 -2.18
CA ARG A 119 13.03 -15.37 -2.47
C ARG A 119 14.05 -16.47 -2.29
N PRO A 120 13.64 -17.68 -1.85
CA PRO A 120 14.55 -18.81 -1.66
C PRO A 120 15.47 -19.04 -2.87
N GLY A 121 16.79 -19.07 -2.64
CA GLY A 121 17.80 -19.25 -3.69
C GLY A 121 18.08 -17.99 -4.52
N LYS A 122 17.63 -16.82 -4.08
CA LYS A 122 17.94 -15.52 -4.68
C LYS A 122 18.70 -14.59 -3.73
N GLU A 123 19.05 -15.08 -2.57
CA GLU A 123 19.85 -14.36 -1.59
C GLU A 123 21.25 -14.06 -2.14
N PRO A 124 21.83 -12.90 -1.86
CA PRO A 124 23.22 -12.62 -2.17
C PRO A 124 24.15 -13.62 -1.46
N GLU A 125 25.26 -14.01 -2.08
CA GLU A 125 26.27 -14.87 -1.46
C GLU A 125 26.87 -14.22 -0.19
N ASP A 126 27.06 -12.90 -0.22
CA ASP A 126 27.47 -12.06 0.92
C ASP A 126 26.33 -11.15 1.33
N LEU A 127 25.46 -11.64 2.22
CA LEU A 127 24.29 -10.89 2.69
C LEU A 127 24.67 -9.66 3.52
N ASP A 128 25.72 -9.76 4.35
CA ASP A 128 26.17 -8.63 5.16
C ASP A 128 26.80 -7.53 4.29
N GLY A 129 27.62 -7.90 3.31
CA GLY A 129 28.15 -6.97 2.34
C GLY A 129 27.09 -6.32 1.47
N PHE A 130 26.01 -7.04 1.13
CA PHE A 130 24.86 -6.48 0.45
C PHE A 130 24.22 -5.35 1.28
N PHE A 131 23.94 -5.60 2.56
CA PHE A 131 23.31 -4.60 3.43
C PHE A 131 24.22 -3.40 3.71
N GLN A 132 25.54 -3.60 3.84
CA GLN A 132 26.49 -2.49 3.96
C GLN A 132 26.47 -1.58 2.71
N LYS A 133 26.41 -2.16 1.51
CA LYS A 133 26.30 -1.40 0.25
C LYS A 133 24.95 -0.68 0.16
N LEU A 134 23.85 -1.32 0.59
CA LEU A 134 22.51 -0.74 0.58
C LEU A 134 22.43 0.46 1.54
N GLU A 135 23.03 0.35 2.73
CA GLU A 135 23.11 1.45 3.68
C GLU A 135 23.93 2.62 3.12
N ALA A 136 25.09 2.35 2.52
CA ALA A 136 25.91 3.36 1.86
C ALA A 136 25.16 4.05 0.70
N PHE A 137 24.39 3.29 -0.09
CA PHE A 137 23.54 3.83 -1.15
C PHE A 137 22.46 4.76 -0.57
N TYR A 138 21.77 4.36 0.50
CA TYR A 138 20.75 5.19 1.13
C TYR A 138 21.31 6.50 1.72
N HIS A 139 22.54 6.50 2.21
CA HIS A 139 23.19 7.68 2.79
C HIS A 139 23.77 8.67 1.77
N GLN A 140 23.65 8.41 0.47
CA GLN A 140 24.03 9.39 -0.54
C GLN A 140 23.15 10.65 -0.46
N ASP A 141 23.73 11.80 -0.82
CA ASP A 141 23.00 13.08 -0.85
C ASP A 141 21.89 13.09 -1.91
N GLN A 142 22.08 12.36 -3.01
CA GLN A 142 21.16 12.23 -4.12
C GLN A 142 21.15 10.79 -4.65
N ILE A 143 19.98 10.33 -5.07
CA ILE A 143 19.78 9.03 -5.74
C ILE A 143 19.14 9.33 -7.10
N LEU A 144 19.96 9.62 -8.09
CA LEU A 144 19.50 10.02 -9.40
C LEU A 144 19.20 8.83 -10.30
N ILE A 145 18.02 8.83 -10.89
CA ILE A 145 17.61 7.88 -11.93
C ILE A 145 17.20 8.63 -13.19
N THR A 146 17.35 7.98 -14.35
CA THR A 146 16.87 8.49 -15.62
C THR A 146 15.54 7.82 -15.98
N LYS A 147 14.48 8.59 -16.09
CA LYS A 147 13.16 8.09 -16.55
C LYS A 147 12.90 8.53 -17.99
N PRO A 148 12.48 7.61 -18.88
CA PRO A 148 12.03 7.96 -20.21
C PRO A 148 10.72 8.75 -20.13
N THR A 149 10.60 9.78 -20.94
CA THR A 149 9.39 10.60 -21.10
C THR A 149 9.01 10.71 -22.57
N LYS A 150 7.81 11.19 -22.87
CA LYS A 150 7.38 11.43 -24.28
C LYS A 150 8.26 12.43 -25.03
N LYS A 151 9.05 13.26 -24.32
CA LYS A 151 9.88 14.32 -24.89
C LYS A 151 11.40 14.06 -24.75
N GLY A 152 11.81 12.83 -24.38
CA GLY A 152 13.19 12.46 -24.11
C GLY A 152 13.35 11.86 -22.71
N GLU A 153 14.52 12.04 -22.11
CA GLU A 153 14.84 11.52 -20.77
C GLU A 153 14.76 12.63 -19.72
N ARG A 154 14.37 12.27 -18.50
CA ARG A 154 14.36 13.17 -17.36
C ARG A 154 15.09 12.53 -16.20
N GLN A 155 16.00 13.26 -15.58
CA GLN A 155 16.58 12.88 -14.29
C GLN A 155 15.58 13.16 -13.16
N VAL A 156 15.46 12.21 -12.23
CA VAL A 156 14.62 12.29 -11.04
C VAL A 156 15.47 11.87 -9.86
N ASP A 157 15.46 12.67 -8.81
CA ASP A 157 16.08 12.30 -7.54
C ASP A 157 15.09 11.53 -6.68
N LEU A 158 15.41 10.28 -6.33
CA LEU A 158 14.60 9.44 -5.46
C LEU A 158 14.86 9.69 -3.98
N LYS A 159 16.01 10.28 -3.62
CA LYS A 159 16.41 10.46 -2.21
C LYS A 159 15.34 11.13 -1.34
N PRO A 160 14.72 12.27 -1.73
CA PRO A 160 13.68 12.92 -0.93
C PRO A 160 12.37 12.11 -0.84
N LEU A 161 12.22 11.07 -1.67
CA LEU A 161 11.02 10.21 -1.72
C LEU A 161 11.20 8.90 -0.95
N ILE A 162 12.40 8.61 -0.46
CA ILE A 162 12.73 7.47 0.40
C ILE A 162 12.88 8.02 1.83
N TYR A 163 11.83 7.86 2.65
CA TYR A 163 11.80 8.45 3.98
C TYR A 163 12.64 7.68 4.99
N GLN A 164 12.58 6.35 4.89
CA GLN A 164 13.41 5.44 5.68
C GLN A 164 13.80 4.23 4.83
N MET A 165 15.00 3.72 5.03
CA MET A 165 15.44 2.45 4.48
C MET A 165 16.53 1.86 5.39
N TYR A 166 16.32 0.63 5.85
CA TYR A 166 17.27 -0.05 6.74
C TYR A 166 17.08 -1.57 6.71
N ARG A 167 18.06 -2.29 7.22
CA ARG A 167 18.01 -3.75 7.40
C ARG A 167 17.13 -4.12 8.60
N THR A 168 16.27 -5.13 8.42
CA THR A 168 15.59 -5.85 9.51
C THR A 168 15.87 -7.33 9.34
N GLU A 169 16.70 -7.93 10.21
CA GLU A 169 17.17 -9.31 10.06
C GLU A 169 17.74 -9.54 8.64
N ASP A 170 17.08 -10.36 7.83
CA ASP A 170 17.46 -10.67 6.44
C ASP A 170 16.59 -9.96 5.40
N ALA A 171 15.88 -8.89 5.80
CA ALA A 171 14.98 -8.13 4.95
C ALA A 171 15.38 -6.66 4.87
N VAL A 172 14.91 -5.99 3.81
CA VAL A 172 14.96 -4.54 3.67
C VAL A 172 13.62 -3.96 4.11
N PHE A 173 13.63 -3.10 5.12
CA PHE A 173 12.50 -2.22 5.40
C PHE A 173 12.66 -0.93 4.60
N MET A 174 11.54 -0.42 4.08
CA MET A 174 11.54 0.83 3.30
C MET A 174 10.21 1.57 3.51
N GLN A 175 10.29 2.84 3.90
CA GLN A 175 9.17 3.76 3.91
C GLN A 175 9.34 4.75 2.77
N VAL A 176 8.38 4.80 1.86
CA VAL A 176 8.49 5.60 0.63
C VAL A 176 7.26 6.45 0.37
N SER A 177 7.47 7.53 -0.36
CA SER A 177 6.39 8.38 -0.87
C SER A 177 5.43 7.58 -1.74
N THR A 178 4.15 7.67 -1.42
CA THR A 178 3.05 7.00 -2.13
C THR A 178 1.90 7.98 -2.28
N GLY A 179 1.18 7.92 -3.40
CA GLY A 179 0.04 8.80 -3.65
C GLY A 179 0.02 9.35 -5.06
N SER A 180 -0.81 10.36 -5.31
CA SER A 180 -1.05 10.88 -6.66
C SER A 180 0.07 11.75 -7.20
N SER A 181 0.84 12.42 -6.33
CA SER A 181 1.85 13.42 -6.75
C SER A 181 3.24 12.83 -6.94
N ASN A 182 3.72 12.04 -5.98
CA ASN A 182 5.11 11.55 -5.92
C ASN A 182 5.12 10.07 -5.51
N ASN A 183 4.60 9.22 -6.37
CA ASN A 183 4.60 7.78 -6.10
C ASN A 183 5.88 7.11 -6.59
N ILE A 184 6.61 6.45 -5.69
CA ILE A 184 7.69 5.55 -6.05
C ILE A 184 7.39 4.12 -5.57
N LYS A 185 7.84 3.15 -6.36
CA LYS A 185 7.68 1.74 -6.02
C LYS A 185 8.98 1.22 -5.37
N PRO A 186 8.90 0.29 -4.42
CA PRO A 186 10.09 -0.34 -3.84
C PRO A 186 11.02 -0.96 -4.89
N GLU A 187 10.46 -1.57 -5.94
CA GLU A 187 11.23 -2.14 -7.04
C GLU A 187 12.13 -1.09 -7.70
N LEU A 188 11.62 0.11 -7.92
CA LEU A 188 12.39 1.20 -8.54
C LEU A 188 13.59 1.62 -7.68
N VAL A 189 13.43 1.58 -6.35
CA VAL A 189 14.53 1.88 -5.42
C VAL A 189 15.59 0.79 -5.49
N MET A 190 15.17 -0.48 -5.54
CA MET A 190 16.10 -1.62 -5.68
C MET A 190 16.78 -1.62 -7.05
N GLU A 191 16.08 -1.31 -8.13
CA GLU A 191 16.67 -1.13 -9.48
C GLU A 191 17.75 -0.04 -9.46
N ALA A 192 17.48 1.10 -8.82
CA ALA A 192 18.47 2.18 -8.67
C ALA A 192 19.68 1.75 -7.85
N PHE A 193 19.47 0.98 -6.78
CA PHE A 193 20.57 0.43 -5.96
C PHE A 193 21.45 -0.52 -6.78
N TYR A 194 20.90 -1.53 -7.45
CA TYR A 194 21.68 -2.47 -8.27
C TYR A 194 22.40 -1.74 -9.40
N HIS A 195 21.73 -0.81 -10.06
CA HIS A 195 22.36 0.00 -11.10
C HIS A 195 23.55 0.82 -10.58
N SER A 196 23.49 1.31 -9.34
CA SER A 196 24.62 2.02 -8.70
C SER A 196 25.84 1.12 -8.48
N LEU A 197 25.65 -0.20 -8.43
CA LEU A 197 26.72 -1.21 -8.36
C LEU A 197 27.21 -1.66 -9.73
N GLY A 198 26.63 -1.16 -10.83
CA GLY A 198 26.89 -1.63 -12.19
C GLY A 198 26.22 -2.97 -12.52
N GLU A 199 25.19 -3.34 -11.77
CA GLU A 199 24.46 -4.60 -11.88
C GLU A 199 23.01 -4.36 -12.30
N GLU A 200 22.35 -5.37 -12.87
CA GLU A 200 20.93 -5.36 -13.11
C GLU A 200 20.17 -5.97 -11.91
N TYR A 201 19.05 -5.36 -11.53
CA TYR A 201 18.16 -5.94 -10.51
C TYR A 201 17.60 -7.28 -10.99
N PRO A 202 17.92 -8.41 -10.32
CA PRO A 202 17.50 -9.72 -10.81
C PRO A 202 15.97 -9.84 -10.80
N PRO A 203 15.36 -10.32 -11.90
CA PRO A 203 13.92 -10.48 -11.96
C PRO A 203 13.39 -11.36 -10.82
N PHE A 204 12.36 -10.90 -10.14
CA PHE A 204 11.72 -11.63 -9.05
C PHE A 204 12.68 -12.02 -7.91
N ALA A 205 13.76 -11.27 -7.70
CA ALA A 205 14.71 -11.56 -6.61
C ALA A 205 14.04 -11.48 -5.24
N MET A 206 13.13 -10.52 -5.06
CA MET A 206 12.51 -10.27 -3.76
C MET A 206 11.00 -10.49 -3.78
N GLN A 207 10.47 -10.92 -2.64
CA GLN A 207 9.05 -10.82 -2.31
C GLN A 207 8.86 -9.47 -1.63
N ILE A 208 7.88 -8.70 -2.09
CA ILE A 208 7.56 -7.37 -1.56
C ILE A 208 6.21 -7.44 -0.86
N GLN A 209 6.20 -7.01 0.40
CA GLN A 209 5.00 -6.89 1.21
C GLN A 209 4.80 -5.44 1.61
N ARG A 210 3.61 -4.89 1.37
CA ARG A 210 3.22 -3.60 1.93
C ARG A 210 2.75 -3.82 3.37
N GLU A 211 3.30 -3.08 4.31
CA GLU A 211 2.96 -3.22 5.72
C GLU A 211 1.86 -2.25 6.12
N GLU A 212 1.95 -1.00 5.65
CA GLU A 212 1.03 0.05 6.05
C GLU A 212 0.94 1.16 4.99
N VAL A 213 -0.15 1.92 5.02
CA VAL A 213 -0.38 3.12 4.21
C VAL A 213 -0.75 4.29 5.11
N TYR A 214 -0.13 5.45 4.85
CA TYR A 214 -0.21 6.63 5.70
C TYR A 214 -0.80 7.83 4.98
N ALA A 215 -1.52 8.66 5.75
CA ALA A 215 -1.72 10.07 5.42
C ALA A 215 -0.62 10.90 6.08
N ASP A 216 -0.29 12.05 5.51
CA ASP A 216 0.55 13.05 6.14
C ASP A 216 -0.32 14.16 6.74
N LEU A 217 -0.29 14.28 8.06
CA LEU A 217 -0.98 15.33 8.82
C LEU A 217 -0.02 16.45 9.25
N GLY A 218 1.21 16.41 8.75
CA GLY A 218 2.23 17.40 8.99
C GLY A 218 2.05 18.67 8.15
N ASP A 219 3.08 19.49 8.16
CA ASP A 219 3.16 20.70 7.36
C ASP A 219 4.39 20.71 6.44
N GLU A 220 4.73 21.85 5.87
CA GLU A 220 5.88 22.01 4.97
C GLU A 220 7.24 21.75 5.66
N ASN A 221 7.30 21.84 7.00
CA ASN A 221 8.54 21.74 7.79
C ASN A 221 8.70 20.33 8.40
N GLU A 222 7.59 19.71 8.81
CA GLU A 222 7.61 18.45 9.53
C GLU A 222 6.52 17.49 9.04
N ARG A 223 6.95 16.30 8.58
CA ARG A 223 6.05 15.23 8.18
C ARG A 223 5.50 14.51 9.42
N LYS A 224 4.17 14.35 9.45
CA LYS A 224 3.47 13.61 10.50
C LYS A 224 2.64 12.48 9.88
N LEU A 225 3.28 11.34 9.66
CA LEU A 225 2.64 10.17 9.07
C LEU A 225 1.70 9.50 10.08
N MET A 226 0.46 9.27 9.66
CA MET A 226 -0.57 8.63 10.44
C MET A 226 -1.17 7.47 9.63
N PRO A 227 -1.21 6.21 10.18
CA PRO A 227 -1.90 5.12 9.51
C PRO A 227 -3.34 5.49 9.16
N LEU A 228 -3.79 5.13 7.97
CA LEU A 228 -5.12 5.57 7.51
C LEU A 228 -6.25 5.12 8.43
N GLU A 229 -6.14 3.95 9.08
CA GLU A 229 -7.15 3.48 10.04
C GLU A 229 -7.25 4.34 11.29
N ALA A 230 -6.17 5.00 11.70
CA ALA A 230 -6.15 5.86 12.88
C ALA A 230 -6.94 7.18 12.69
N LEU A 231 -7.41 7.45 11.46
CA LEU A 231 -8.27 8.60 11.15
C LEU A 231 -9.77 8.30 11.32
N GLY A 232 -10.11 7.09 11.72
CA GLY A 232 -11.48 6.66 12.01
C GLY A 232 -11.60 6.11 13.42
N GLU A 233 -12.84 5.94 13.88
CA GLU A 233 -13.18 5.42 15.19
C GLU A 233 -13.97 4.12 15.08
N ASP A 234 -13.83 3.24 16.07
CA ASP A 234 -14.65 2.03 16.14
C ASP A 234 -16.11 2.41 16.40
N ILE A 235 -17.03 1.72 15.74
CA ILE A 235 -18.48 1.84 15.94
C ILE A 235 -18.86 0.90 17.08
N GLU A 236 -19.53 1.45 18.09
CA GLU A 236 -20.02 0.71 19.26
C GLU A 236 -21.38 0.05 19.01
#